data_49d75c7f4e539c8de7d93c8054119ea1
#
_entry.id   49d75c7f4e539c8de7d93c8054119ea1
#
_cell.length_a   1.000
_cell.length_b   1.000
_cell.length_c   1.000
_cell.angle_alpha   90.00
_cell.angle_beta   90.00
_cell.angle_gamma   90.00
#
_symmetry.space_group_name_H-M   'P 1'
#
loop_
_entity.id
_entity.type
_entity.pdbx_description
1 polymer ?
#
loop_
_entity_poly.entity_id
_entity_poly.type
_entity_poly.pdbx_seq_one_letter_code
_entity_poly.pdbx_strand_id
1 'polypeptide(L)'
;AIIMMGFSMGIYQTYFGVATTLFVLILVSDAETRNFIENIKEAFKYLLTLLGGILCYFLGNTICIRNFHVTLLDYQGINDMADVTVKSLIGSVKNAYIGFLQPILGEFCGISNQKAVRILYLAVYLMVGVLVLRRLCKRGGKLWNRIYFFVLCCLIPLSISIIYVMAVSDKTVIHTLMIYPYVFGLIYPIVLLEKEN
;
A
#
# COMPACT_ATOMS: atom_id res chain seq x y z
N ALA A 1 8.30 -1.42 -17.01
CA ALA A 1 7.59 -1.29 -15.72
C ALA A 1 7.40 0.18 -15.33
N ILE A 2 8.47 1.00 -15.22
CA ILE A 2 8.43 2.41 -14.76
C ILE A 2 7.48 3.27 -15.60
N ILE A 3 7.60 3.25 -16.94
CA ILE A 3 6.74 4.03 -17.84
C ILE A 3 5.28 3.62 -17.68
N MET A 4 4.98 2.33 -17.65
CA MET A 4 3.62 1.82 -17.45
C MET A 4 3.05 2.23 -16.12
N MET A 5 3.88 2.25 -15.08
CA MET A 5 3.48 2.73 -13.75
C MET A 5 3.13 4.22 -13.78
N GLY A 6 3.94 5.05 -14.43
CA GLY A 6 3.65 6.47 -14.59
C GLY A 6 2.34 6.74 -15.36
N PHE A 7 2.10 6.02 -16.47
CA PHE A 7 0.83 6.11 -17.18
C PHE A 7 -0.37 5.64 -16.34
N SER A 8 -0.24 4.54 -15.64
CA SER A 8 -1.30 4.04 -14.75
C SER A 8 -1.69 5.07 -13.69
N MET A 9 -0.71 5.74 -13.09
CA MET A 9 -0.95 6.83 -12.13
C MET A 9 -1.62 8.04 -12.81
N GLY A 10 -1.29 8.33 -14.06
CA GLY A 10 -1.93 9.40 -14.83
C GLY A 10 -3.40 9.12 -15.15
N ILE A 11 -3.77 7.86 -15.32
CA ILE A 11 -5.16 7.44 -15.52
C ILE A 11 -5.91 7.48 -14.19
N TYR A 12 -5.34 6.87 -13.16
CA TYR A 12 -5.94 6.81 -11.84
C TYR A 12 -4.90 6.55 -10.74
N GLN A 13 -4.73 7.50 -9.85
CA GLN A 13 -3.68 7.48 -8.81
C GLN A 13 -3.78 6.26 -7.87
N THR A 14 -4.95 5.68 -7.71
CA THR A 14 -5.17 4.47 -6.89
C THR A 14 -4.35 3.27 -7.36
N TYR A 15 -4.00 3.20 -8.64
CA TYR A 15 -3.15 2.11 -9.15
C TYR A 15 -1.77 2.08 -8.49
N PHE A 16 -1.31 3.22 -7.95
CA PHE A 16 -0.10 3.25 -7.14
C PHE A 16 -0.24 2.38 -5.87
N GLY A 17 -1.36 2.49 -5.17
CA GLY A 17 -1.65 1.67 -3.99
C GLY A 17 -1.76 0.18 -4.32
N VAL A 18 -2.39 -0.16 -5.44
CA VAL A 18 -2.48 -1.54 -5.96
C VAL A 18 -1.08 -2.10 -6.22
N ALA A 19 -0.24 -1.36 -6.95
CA ALA A 19 1.12 -1.80 -7.28
C ALA A 19 2.00 -1.94 -6.02
N THR A 20 1.92 -0.96 -5.11
CA THR A 20 2.68 -0.99 -3.85
C THR A 20 2.30 -2.22 -3.02
N THR A 21 1.00 -2.51 -2.91
CA THR A 21 0.51 -3.67 -2.16
C THR A 21 0.96 -4.98 -2.81
N LEU A 22 0.84 -5.12 -4.13
CA LEU A 22 1.31 -6.29 -4.85
C LEU A 22 2.81 -6.52 -4.68
N PHE A 23 3.64 -5.47 -4.76
CA PHE A 23 5.07 -5.60 -4.55
C PHE A 23 5.41 -6.06 -3.13
N VAL A 24 4.73 -5.53 -2.11
CA VAL A 24 4.92 -5.99 -0.73
C VAL A 24 4.49 -7.44 -0.57
N LEU A 25 3.37 -7.87 -1.16
CA LEU A 25 2.91 -9.26 -1.11
C LEU A 25 3.89 -10.22 -1.80
N ILE A 26 4.44 -9.85 -2.96
CA ILE A 26 5.45 -10.63 -3.65
C ILE A 26 6.71 -10.75 -2.78
N LEU A 27 7.18 -9.65 -2.18
CA LEU A 27 8.34 -9.68 -1.29
C LEU A 27 8.12 -10.57 -0.06
N VAL A 28 6.92 -10.55 0.52
CA VAL A 28 6.55 -11.46 1.62
C VAL A 28 6.59 -12.91 1.16
N SER A 29 6.04 -13.18 -0.03
CA SER A 29 6.07 -14.51 -0.64
C SER A 29 7.51 -14.98 -0.89
N ASP A 30 8.35 -14.14 -1.46
CA ASP A 30 9.74 -14.47 -1.79
C ASP A 30 10.68 -14.51 -0.58
N ALA A 31 10.32 -13.82 0.50
CA ALA A 31 11.13 -13.77 1.73
C ALA A 31 11.48 -15.15 2.28
N GLU A 32 10.73 -16.20 1.95
CA GLU A 32 10.96 -17.57 2.41
C GLU A 32 11.91 -18.37 1.54
N THR A 33 11.93 -18.07 0.25
CA THR A 33 12.66 -18.88 -0.74
C THR A 33 14.03 -18.31 -1.07
N ARG A 34 14.23 -17.00 -0.89
CA ARG A 34 15.44 -16.28 -1.26
C ARG A 34 16.31 -15.96 -0.05
N ASN A 35 17.62 -15.76 -0.32
CA ASN A 35 18.55 -15.24 0.68
C ASN A 35 18.26 -13.76 1.00
N PHE A 36 18.65 -13.32 2.20
CA PHE A 36 18.42 -11.93 2.67
C PHE A 36 18.93 -10.87 1.67
N ILE A 37 20.13 -11.06 1.11
CA ILE A 37 20.72 -10.11 0.15
C ILE A 37 19.92 -10.04 -1.15
N GLU A 38 19.43 -11.18 -1.64
CA GLU A 38 18.58 -11.25 -2.83
C GLU A 38 17.25 -10.56 -2.60
N ASN A 39 16.66 -10.78 -1.43
CA ASN A 39 15.41 -10.13 -1.03
C ASN A 39 15.55 -8.60 -0.95
N ILE A 40 16.66 -8.09 -0.41
CA ILE A 40 16.93 -6.65 -0.38
C ILE A 40 17.11 -6.09 -1.80
N LYS A 41 17.81 -6.81 -2.67
CA LYS A 41 17.96 -6.39 -4.08
C LYS A 41 16.62 -6.29 -4.80
N GLU A 42 15.72 -7.26 -4.60
CA GLU A 42 14.38 -7.21 -5.19
C GLU A 42 13.53 -6.10 -4.58
N ALA A 43 13.55 -5.90 -3.27
CA ALA A 43 12.87 -4.79 -2.62
C ALA A 43 13.34 -3.43 -3.19
N PHE A 44 14.64 -3.30 -3.43
CA PHE A 44 15.21 -2.08 -4.02
C PHE A 44 14.75 -1.87 -5.47
N LYS A 45 14.64 -2.94 -6.29
CA LYS A 45 14.11 -2.84 -7.65
C LYS A 45 12.64 -2.37 -7.65
N TYR A 46 11.82 -2.92 -6.76
CA TYR A 46 10.42 -2.48 -6.64
C TYR A 46 10.31 -1.04 -6.16
N LEU A 47 11.13 -0.65 -5.19
CA LEU A 47 11.21 0.74 -4.73
C LEU A 47 11.60 1.69 -5.87
N LEU A 48 12.64 1.35 -6.65
CA LEU A 48 13.03 2.14 -7.82
C LEU A 48 11.94 2.19 -8.88
N THR A 49 11.17 1.12 -9.06
CA THR A 49 10.04 1.11 -9.99
C THR A 49 8.93 2.06 -9.54
N LEU A 50 8.61 2.08 -8.25
CA LEU A 50 7.63 2.99 -7.68
C LEU A 50 8.07 4.46 -7.79
N LEU A 51 9.30 4.76 -7.36
CA LEU A 51 9.86 6.11 -7.43
C LEU A 51 10.00 6.60 -8.87
N GLY A 52 10.47 5.73 -9.77
CA GLY A 52 10.55 6.03 -11.20
C GLY A 52 9.18 6.25 -11.83
N GLY A 53 8.16 5.51 -11.41
CA GLY A 53 6.76 5.70 -11.83
C GLY A 53 6.21 7.05 -11.40
N ILE A 54 6.44 7.45 -10.14
CA ILE A 54 6.08 8.77 -9.63
C ILE A 54 6.76 9.87 -10.43
N LEU A 55 8.07 9.76 -10.65
CA LEU A 55 8.83 10.74 -11.43
C LEU A 55 8.30 10.83 -12.88
N CYS A 56 8.05 9.69 -13.52
CA CYS A 56 7.49 9.63 -14.87
C CYS A 56 6.09 10.30 -14.92
N TYR A 57 5.24 10.07 -13.92
CA TYR A 57 3.95 10.74 -13.80
C TYR A 57 4.08 12.26 -13.70
N PHE A 58 4.95 12.77 -12.80
CA PHE A 58 5.16 14.21 -12.63
C PHE A 58 5.72 14.85 -13.89
N LEU A 59 6.69 14.22 -14.55
CA LEU A 59 7.25 14.72 -15.82
C LEU A 59 6.18 14.76 -16.91
N GLY A 60 5.42 13.68 -17.08
CA GLY A 60 4.33 13.61 -18.06
C GLY A 60 3.27 14.68 -17.80
N ASN A 61 2.84 14.85 -16.55
CA ASN A 61 1.88 15.86 -16.16
C ASN A 61 2.39 17.29 -16.45
N THR A 62 3.64 17.59 -16.09
CA THR A 62 4.27 18.88 -16.37
C THR A 62 4.34 19.18 -17.87
N ILE A 63 4.72 18.18 -18.69
CA ILE A 63 4.77 18.32 -20.14
C ILE A 63 3.37 18.59 -20.70
N CYS A 64 2.36 17.85 -20.25
CA CYS A 64 0.98 18.03 -20.70
C CYS A 64 0.44 19.43 -20.34
N ILE A 65 0.60 19.87 -19.11
CA ILE A 65 0.16 21.19 -18.65
C ILE A 65 0.81 22.28 -19.49
N ARG A 66 2.13 22.18 -19.73
CA ARG A 66 2.89 23.21 -20.46
C ARG A 66 2.51 23.26 -21.95
N ASN A 67 2.32 22.11 -22.59
CA ASN A 67 2.05 22.05 -24.04
C ASN A 67 0.58 22.32 -24.38
N PHE A 68 -0.35 21.91 -23.53
CA PHE A 68 -1.79 22.06 -23.78
C PHE A 68 -2.41 23.26 -23.05
N HIS A 69 -1.61 24.01 -22.28
CA HIS A 69 -2.08 25.16 -21.50
C HIS A 69 -3.29 24.84 -20.60
N VAL A 70 -3.35 23.60 -20.10
CA VAL A 70 -4.44 23.13 -19.25
C VAL A 70 -4.15 23.55 -17.82
N THR A 71 -5.15 24.12 -17.14
CA THR A 71 -5.09 24.35 -15.69
C THR A 71 -5.54 23.10 -14.98
N LEU A 72 -4.75 22.62 -14.01
CA LEU A 72 -5.21 21.55 -13.13
C LEU A 72 -6.39 22.08 -12.32
N LEU A 73 -7.53 21.43 -12.44
CA LEU A 73 -8.62 21.66 -11.52
C LEU A 73 -8.18 21.12 -10.15
N ASP A 74 -8.38 21.92 -9.09
CA ASP A 74 -8.18 21.45 -7.73
C ASP A 74 -9.32 20.48 -7.37
N TYR A 75 -9.13 19.24 -7.78
CA TYR A 75 -10.07 18.18 -7.49
C TYR A 75 -9.62 17.47 -6.21
N GLN A 76 -10.31 17.75 -5.11
CA GLN A 76 -10.17 17.04 -3.83
C GLN A 76 -8.77 17.13 -3.17
N GLY A 77 -8.11 18.26 -3.28
CA GLY A 77 -6.83 18.49 -2.65
C GLY A 77 -5.64 17.83 -3.34
N ILE A 78 -5.79 17.47 -4.62
CA ILE A 78 -4.69 16.90 -5.43
C ILE A 78 -3.52 17.87 -5.52
N ASN A 79 -3.78 19.17 -5.53
CA ASN A 79 -2.75 20.19 -5.58
C ASN A 79 -1.97 20.33 -4.26
N ASP A 80 -2.59 19.94 -3.13
CA ASP A 80 -1.96 19.99 -1.80
C ASP A 80 -1.00 18.80 -1.56
N MET A 81 -0.94 17.81 -2.48
CA MET A 81 0.00 16.68 -2.37
C MET A 81 1.47 17.11 -2.47
N ALA A 82 1.75 18.31 -2.98
CA ALA A 82 3.11 18.87 -3.10
C ALA A 82 3.65 19.47 -1.80
N ASP A 83 2.78 19.86 -0.86
CA ASP A 83 3.16 20.52 0.39
C ASP A 83 3.41 19.52 1.53
N VAL A 84 4.32 18.57 1.29
CA VAL A 84 4.66 17.53 2.27
C VAL A 84 5.72 18.05 3.24
N THR A 85 5.34 18.28 4.48
CA THR A 85 6.28 18.49 5.60
C THR A 85 6.55 17.15 6.31
N VAL A 86 7.70 17.01 6.97
CA VAL A 86 8.02 15.81 7.76
C VAL A 86 6.94 15.52 8.81
N LYS A 87 6.39 16.55 9.43
CA LYS A 87 5.32 16.43 10.43
C LYS A 87 4.02 15.91 9.80
N SER A 88 3.64 16.40 8.61
CA SER A 88 2.46 15.92 7.89
C SER A 88 2.64 14.48 7.43
N LEU A 89 3.84 14.09 7.01
CA LEU A 89 4.15 12.72 6.62
C LEU A 89 3.97 11.72 7.77
N ILE A 90 4.47 12.05 8.97
CA ILE A 90 4.28 11.21 10.16
C ILE A 90 2.79 11.07 10.49
N GLY A 91 2.05 12.18 10.43
CA GLY A 91 0.60 12.19 10.60
C GLY A 91 -0.12 11.29 9.59
N SER A 92 0.26 11.39 8.32
CA SER A 92 -0.31 10.59 7.23
C SER A 92 -0.02 9.10 7.37
N VAL A 93 1.20 8.72 7.81
CA VAL A 93 1.52 7.31 8.12
C VAL A 93 0.64 6.80 9.26
N LYS A 94 0.46 7.57 10.33
CA LYS A 94 -0.48 7.21 11.41
C LYS A 94 -1.90 7.03 10.87
N ASN A 95 -2.37 7.95 10.04
CA ASN A 95 -3.70 7.88 9.43
C ASN A 95 -3.85 6.66 8.51
N ALA A 96 -2.78 6.23 7.82
CA ALA A 96 -2.80 5.02 7.02
C ALA A 96 -3.02 3.76 7.89
N TYR A 97 -2.37 3.64 9.04
CA TYR A 97 -2.61 2.53 9.96
C TYR A 97 -4.02 2.56 10.57
N ILE A 98 -4.53 3.74 10.91
CA ILE A 98 -5.91 3.91 11.37
C ILE A 98 -6.88 3.54 10.26
N GLY A 99 -6.63 4.02 9.03
CA GLY A 99 -7.42 3.70 7.84
C GLY A 99 -7.49 2.20 7.58
N PHE A 100 -6.38 1.49 7.75
CA PHE A 100 -6.35 0.02 7.63
C PHE A 100 -7.33 -0.67 8.60
N LEU A 101 -7.56 -0.10 9.78
CA LEU A 101 -8.47 -0.65 10.79
C LEU A 101 -9.92 -0.21 10.61
N GLN A 102 -10.21 0.80 9.78
CA GLN A 102 -11.57 1.32 9.58
C GLN A 102 -12.62 0.25 9.20
N PRO A 103 -12.32 -0.76 8.36
CA PRO A 103 -13.29 -1.80 8.05
C PRO A 103 -13.83 -2.53 9.28
N ILE A 104 -13.03 -2.64 10.35
CA ILE A 104 -13.44 -3.27 11.62
C ILE A 104 -14.14 -2.25 12.52
N LEU A 105 -13.66 -0.99 12.55
CA LEU A 105 -14.17 0.05 13.44
C LEU A 105 -15.58 0.52 13.09
N GLY A 106 -16.02 0.29 11.84
CA GLY A 106 -17.42 0.46 11.50
C GLY A 106 -17.75 1.52 10.48
N GLU A 107 -16.78 2.37 10.13
CA GLU A 107 -16.93 3.32 9.04
C GLU A 107 -15.82 3.05 8.02
N PHE A 108 -16.21 2.85 6.78
CA PHE A 108 -15.27 2.63 5.70
C PHE A 108 -15.62 3.57 4.55
N CYS A 109 -14.75 4.54 4.31
CA CYS A 109 -14.97 5.60 3.31
C CYS A 109 -16.31 6.33 3.45
N GLY A 110 -16.70 6.68 4.69
CA GLY A 110 -17.97 7.37 4.96
C GLY A 110 -19.22 6.49 4.83
N ILE A 111 -19.06 5.20 4.55
CA ILE A 111 -20.16 4.24 4.49
C ILE A 111 -20.14 3.40 5.76
N SER A 112 -21.27 3.38 6.49
CA SER A 112 -21.41 2.50 7.66
C SER A 112 -21.38 1.04 7.21
N ASN A 113 -20.39 0.29 7.69
CA ASN A 113 -20.26 -1.12 7.36
C ASN A 113 -21.32 -1.96 8.09
N GLN A 114 -21.93 -2.87 7.36
CA GLN A 114 -22.78 -3.89 7.96
C GLN A 114 -22.00 -4.76 8.94
N LYS A 115 -22.66 -5.24 10.01
CA LYS A 115 -22.04 -6.09 11.03
C LYS A 115 -21.30 -7.30 10.44
N ALA A 116 -21.86 -7.92 9.39
CA ALA A 116 -21.27 -9.06 8.70
C ALA A 116 -19.91 -8.71 8.08
N VAL A 117 -19.76 -7.52 7.47
CA VAL A 117 -18.52 -7.05 6.87
C VAL A 117 -17.44 -6.84 7.94
N ARG A 118 -17.80 -6.24 9.08
CA ARG A 118 -16.87 -6.04 10.20
C ARG A 118 -16.35 -7.37 10.74
N ILE A 119 -17.25 -8.36 10.93
CA ILE A 119 -16.89 -9.70 11.42
C ILE A 119 -15.95 -10.39 10.42
N LEU A 120 -16.23 -10.27 9.11
CA LEU A 120 -15.39 -10.84 8.06
C LEU A 120 -13.97 -10.27 8.11
N TYR A 121 -13.82 -8.92 8.14
CA TYR A 121 -12.50 -8.30 8.21
C TYR A 121 -11.77 -8.65 9.51
N LEU A 122 -12.47 -8.69 10.64
CA LEU A 122 -11.89 -9.11 11.91
C LEU A 122 -11.38 -10.56 11.84
N ALA A 123 -12.17 -11.48 11.30
CA ALA A 123 -11.77 -12.88 11.14
C ALA A 123 -10.52 -13.02 10.23
N VAL A 124 -10.50 -12.28 9.10
CA VAL A 124 -9.36 -12.27 8.18
C VAL A 124 -8.11 -11.71 8.87
N TYR A 125 -8.21 -10.61 9.60
CA TYR A 125 -7.05 -10.01 10.27
C TYR A 125 -6.51 -10.90 11.40
N LEU A 126 -7.40 -11.57 12.16
CA LEU A 126 -7.00 -12.56 13.16
C LEU A 126 -6.30 -13.76 12.51
N MET A 127 -6.85 -14.28 11.42
CA MET A 127 -6.23 -15.37 10.65
C MET A 127 -4.84 -14.99 10.14
N VAL A 128 -4.70 -13.80 9.53
CA VAL A 128 -3.39 -13.28 9.10
C VAL A 128 -2.43 -13.17 10.27
N GLY A 129 -2.86 -12.61 11.40
CA GLY A 129 -2.05 -12.49 12.60
C GLY A 129 -1.53 -13.84 13.09
N VAL A 130 -2.40 -14.85 13.15
CA VAL A 130 -2.02 -16.22 13.54
C VAL A 130 -1.03 -16.84 12.55
N LEU A 131 -1.25 -16.69 11.24
CA LEU A 131 -0.36 -17.22 10.21
C LEU A 131 1.02 -16.56 10.26
N VAL A 132 1.08 -15.23 10.41
CA VAL A 132 2.33 -14.49 10.55
C VAL A 132 3.09 -14.93 11.80
N LEU A 133 2.41 -15.04 12.94
CA LEU A 133 3.03 -15.52 14.19
C LEU A 133 3.57 -16.94 14.04
N ARG A 134 2.78 -17.86 13.47
CA ARG A 134 3.23 -19.24 13.20
C ARG A 134 4.50 -19.25 12.35
N ARG A 135 4.54 -18.46 11.29
CA ARG A 135 5.71 -18.38 10.41
C ARG A 135 6.93 -17.79 11.11
N LEU A 136 6.76 -16.75 11.91
CA LEU A 136 7.86 -16.18 12.70
C LEU A 136 8.43 -17.20 13.71
N CYS A 137 7.56 -18.01 14.35
CA CYS A 137 7.99 -19.02 15.31
C CYS A 137 8.65 -20.23 14.63
N LYS A 138 8.09 -20.73 13.52
CA LYS A 138 8.63 -21.90 12.80
C LYS A 138 9.95 -21.60 12.07
N ARG A 139 10.26 -20.34 11.81
CA ARG A 139 11.41 -19.95 11.01
C ARG A 139 12.72 -20.16 11.76
N GLY A 140 13.39 -21.30 11.50
CA GLY A 140 14.74 -21.66 12.00
C GLY A 140 15.91 -20.91 11.33
N GLY A 141 15.63 -19.82 10.60
CA GLY A 141 16.63 -19.10 9.82
C GLY A 141 17.42 -18.03 10.58
N LYS A 142 18.37 -17.40 9.87
CA LYS A 142 19.16 -16.28 10.39
C LYS A 142 18.24 -15.16 10.89
N LEU A 143 18.61 -14.52 12.00
CA LEU A 143 17.86 -13.42 12.64
C LEU A 143 17.44 -12.33 11.62
N TRP A 144 18.30 -11.97 10.69
CA TRP A 144 18.04 -10.98 9.66
C TRP A 144 16.85 -11.32 8.75
N ASN A 145 16.65 -12.60 8.42
CA ASN A 145 15.48 -13.01 7.61
C ASN A 145 14.17 -12.86 8.41
N ARG A 146 14.21 -13.10 9.72
CA ARG A 146 13.02 -12.89 10.58
C ARG A 146 12.67 -11.43 10.70
N ILE A 147 13.68 -10.57 10.93
CA ILE A 147 13.49 -9.12 11.01
C ILE A 147 12.94 -8.59 9.68
N TYR A 148 13.51 -9.01 8.55
CA TYR A 148 13.04 -8.61 7.23
C TYR A 148 11.57 -8.99 7.00
N PHE A 149 11.20 -10.24 7.29
CA PHE A 149 9.83 -10.71 7.15
C PHE A 149 8.88 -9.92 8.06
N PHE A 150 9.26 -9.66 9.31
CA PHE A 150 8.47 -8.86 10.24
C PHE A 150 8.26 -7.43 9.71
N VAL A 151 9.31 -6.79 9.21
CA VAL A 151 9.20 -5.45 8.60
C VAL A 151 8.24 -5.46 7.42
N LEU A 152 8.33 -6.45 6.52
CA LEU A 152 7.39 -6.58 5.41
C LEU A 152 5.94 -6.74 5.89
N CYS A 153 5.70 -7.55 6.92
CA CYS A 153 4.36 -7.69 7.49
C CYS A 153 3.84 -6.38 8.07
N CYS A 154 4.69 -5.57 8.69
CA CYS A 154 4.33 -4.22 9.14
C CYS A 154 4.05 -3.26 7.97
N LEU A 155 4.70 -3.44 6.82
CA LEU A 155 4.47 -2.61 5.64
C LEU A 155 3.15 -2.93 4.91
N ILE A 156 2.55 -4.12 5.12
CA ILE A 156 1.28 -4.49 4.47
C ILE A 156 0.15 -3.51 4.78
N PRO A 157 -0.18 -3.19 6.06
CA PRO A 157 -1.20 -2.20 6.37
C PRO A 157 -0.93 -0.85 5.72
N LEU A 158 0.34 -0.43 5.73
CA LEU A 158 0.75 0.83 5.12
C LEU A 158 0.57 0.82 3.60
N SER A 159 0.94 -0.28 2.92
CA SER A 159 0.80 -0.40 1.47
C SER A 159 -0.67 -0.44 1.02
N ILE A 160 -1.52 -1.16 1.74
CA ILE A 160 -2.97 -1.22 1.49
C ILE A 160 -3.62 0.15 1.65
N SER A 161 -3.17 0.91 2.65
CA SER A 161 -3.73 2.22 3.00
C SER A 161 -2.85 3.39 2.53
N ILE A 162 -1.99 3.18 1.53
CA ILE A 162 -1.03 4.19 1.05
C ILE A 162 -1.72 5.47 0.58
N ILE A 163 -3.00 5.38 0.18
CA ILE A 163 -3.79 6.53 -0.22
C ILE A 163 -3.87 7.59 0.89
N TYR A 164 -3.91 7.17 2.16
CA TYR A 164 -3.89 8.10 3.30
C TYR A 164 -2.55 8.84 3.46
N VAL A 165 -1.47 8.26 2.92
CA VAL A 165 -0.16 8.93 2.89
C VAL A 165 -0.11 9.93 1.73
N MET A 166 -0.78 9.63 0.62
CA MET A 166 -0.85 10.50 -0.55
C MET A 166 -1.82 11.66 -0.31
N ALA A 167 -2.92 11.40 0.40
CA ALA A 167 -3.94 12.39 0.76
C ALA A 167 -3.53 13.14 2.05
N VAL A 168 -2.54 14.02 1.95
CA VAL A 168 -1.98 14.77 3.10
C VAL A 168 -2.95 15.82 3.64
N SER A 169 -3.88 16.28 2.81
CA SER A 169 -4.84 17.33 3.18
C SER A 169 -6.05 16.75 3.91
N ASP A 170 -6.45 17.39 5.03
CA ASP A 170 -7.69 17.07 5.76
C ASP A 170 -8.96 17.25 4.88
N LYS A 171 -8.82 17.96 3.74
CA LYS A 171 -9.89 18.18 2.76
C LYS A 171 -10.03 17.06 1.75
N THR A 172 -9.08 16.12 1.71
CA THR A 172 -9.09 15.04 0.73
C THR A 172 -10.14 14.01 1.11
N VAL A 173 -11.21 13.92 0.32
CA VAL A 173 -12.23 12.89 0.49
C VAL A 173 -11.75 11.59 -0.16
N ILE A 174 -11.58 10.55 0.64
CA ILE A 174 -11.20 9.23 0.13
C ILE A 174 -12.46 8.54 -0.38
N HIS A 175 -12.50 8.32 -1.70
CA HIS A 175 -13.60 7.62 -2.35
C HIS A 175 -13.45 6.11 -2.28
N THR A 176 -14.58 5.42 -2.40
CA THR A 176 -14.65 3.94 -2.43
C THR A 176 -13.73 3.34 -3.52
N LEU A 177 -13.57 4.03 -4.65
CA LEU A 177 -12.67 3.60 -5.73
C LEU A 177 -11.17 3.65 -5.33
N MET A 178 -10.81 4.43 -4.33
CA MET A 178 -9.41 4.57 -3.88
C MET A 178 -8.97 3.44 -2.95
N ILE A 179 -9.89 2.56 -2.54
CA ILE A 179 -9.65 1.47 -1.60
C ILE A 179 -9.51 0.09 -2.25
N TYR A 180 -9.35 0.02 -3.56
CA TYR A 180 -9.07 -1.26 -4.23
C TYR A 180 -7.95 -2.09 -3.60
N PRO A 181 -6.85 -1.49 -3.07
CA PRO A 181 -5.80 -2.27 -2.40
C PRO A 181 -6.30 -3.11 -1.21
N TYR A 182 -7.43 -2.74 -0.58
CA TYR A 182 -8.00 -3.52 0.53
C TYR A 182 -8.46 -4.93 0.13
N VAL A 183 -8.81 -5.13 -1.14
CA VAL A 183 -9.14 -6.46 -1.67
C VAL A 183 -7.93 -7.40 -1.53
N PHE A 184 -6.72 -6.89 -1.71
CA PHE A 184 -5.50 -7.68 -1.53
C PHE A 184 -5.27 -8.09 -0.07
N GLY A 185 -5.76 -7.30 0.90
CA GLY A 185 -5.78 -7.68 2.30
C GLY A 185 -6.59 -8.96 2.56
N LEU A 186 -7.67 -9.17 1.79
CA LEU A 186 -8.47 -10.40 1.85
C LEU A 186 -7.79 -11.58 1.16
N ILE A 187 -6.96 -11.33 0.15
CA ILE A 187 -6.22 -12.36 -0.59
C ILE A 187 -4.94 -12.76 0.16
N TYR A 188 -4.39 -11.88 0.98
CA TYR A 188 -3.13 -12.10 1.68
C TYR A 188 -3.07 -13.41 2.50
N PRO A 189 -4.12 -13.82 3.24
CA PRO A 189 -4.12 -15.11 3.92
C PRO A 189 -3.90 -16.29 2.97
N ILE A 190 -4.45 -16.21 1.76
CA ILE A 190 -4.31 -17.26 0.74
C ILE A 190 -2.84 -17.41 0.32
N VAL A 191 -2.17 -16.28 0.08
CA VAL A 191 -0.73 -16.24 -0.23
C VAL A 191 0.10 -16.82 0.91
N LEU A 192 -0.32 -16.58 2.15
CA LEU A 192 0.33 -17.19 3.32
C LEU A 192 0.07 -18.70 3.44
N LEU A 193 -1.08 -19.20 3.07
CA LEU A 193 -1.44 -20.62 3.17
C LEU A 193 -0.81 -21.46 2.06
N GLU A 194 -0.71 -20.95 0.83
CA GLU A 194 -0.20 -21.68 -0.33
C GLU A 194 1.21 -22.25 -0.12
N LYS A 195 2.02 -21.62 0.69
CA LYS A 195 3.40 -22.04 0.99
C LYS A 195 3.54 -22.93 2.23
N GLU A 196 2.46 -23.24 2.93
CA GLU A 196 2.48 -24.22 4.03
C GLU A 196 2.33 -25.67 3.55
N ASN A 197 1.90 -25.87 2.32
CA ASN A 197 1.82 -27.17 1.62
C ASN A 197 3.05 -27.39 0.75
#